data_c85e64a70d0835c322b288c013f499b8
#
_entry.id   c85e64a70d0835c322b288c013f499b8
#
_cell.length_a   1.000
_cell.length_b   1.000
_cell.length_c   1.000
_cell.angle_alpha   90.00
_cell.angle_beta   90.00
_cell.angle_gamma   90.00
#
_symmetry.space_group_name_H-M   'P 1'
#
loop_
_entity.id
_entity.type
_entity.pdbx_description
1 polymer ?
#
loop_
_entity_poly.entity_id
_entity_poly.type
_entity_poly.pdbx_seq_one_letter_code
_entity_poly.pdbx_strand_id
1 'polypeptide(L)'
;MPLQRNYRFVCQNQLLNTIQANQLTLSARRWKFNTSGAIEFESSETLLHNQIAPLANNAFVATTGIDNSASGFLGGAFEIWCTPTGGNMSGTLLCFYETSTDGGTTFDSDSDLSVGDNGRLVAIATIDTVGTGVKSFRIN
;
A
#
# COMPACT_ATOMS: atom_id res chain seq x y z
N MET A 1 -3.62 -13.52 6.98
CA MET A 1 -2.40 -13.82 6.20
C MET A 1 -1.26 -13.03 6.81
N PRO A 2 -0.19 -13.67 7.25
CA PRO A 2 0.97 -12.97 7.80
C PRO A 2 1.73 -12.20 6.72
N LEU A 3 2.45 -11.15 7.14
CA LEU A 3 3.39 -10.47 6.26
C LEU A 3 4.47 -11.44 5.79
N GLN A 4 4.69 -11.47 4.50
CA GLN A 4 5.71 -12.31 3.90
C GLN A 4 7.11 -11.71 4.05
N ARG A 5 8.13 -12.52 3.77
CA ARG A 5 9.53 -12.10 3.86
C ARG A 5 9.83 -10.91 2.95
N ASN A 6 9.35 -10.97 1.73
CA ASN A 6 9.45 -9.87 0.77
C ASN A 6 8.07 -9.55 0.23
N TYR A 7 7.67 -8.30 0.32
CA TYR A 7 6.36 -7.85 -0.13
C TYR A 7 6.42 -6.41 -0.62
N ARG A 8 5.38 -6.01 -1.33
CA ARG A 8 5.12 -4.61 -1.70
C ARG A 8 3.63 -4.34 -1.74
N PHE A 9 3.28 -3.08 -1.82
CA PHE A 9 1.93 -2.64 -2.13
C PHE A 9 1.89 -1.99 -3.49
N VAL A 10 0.78 -2.19 -4.19
CA VAL A 10 0.50 -1.55 -5.48
C VAL A 10 -0.81 -0.82 -5.34
N CYS A 11 -0.82 0.47 -5.67
CA CYS A 11 -2.04 1.27 -5.69
C CYS A 11 -2.44 1.57 -7.13
N GLN A 12 -3.72 1.43 -7.43
CA GLN A 12 -4.31 1.84 -8.71
C GLN A 12 -5.19 3.07 -8.50
N ASN A 13 -4.92 4.10 -9.26
CA ASN A 13 -5.77 5.27 -9.31
C ASN A 13 -6.98 5.00 -10.22
N GLN A 14 -8.17 4.87 -9.65
CA GLN A 14 -9.45 4.82 -10.37
C GLN A 14 -10.29 6.09 -10.09
N LEU A 15 -9.64 7.17 -9.74
CA LEU A 15 -10.26 8.49 -9.66
C LEU A 15 -10.40 9.06 -11.10
N LEU A 16 -11.33 9.95 -11.30
CA LEU A 16 -11.56 10.57 -12.61
C LEU A 16 -10.39 11.44 -13.09
N ASN A 17 -9.49 11.81 -12.17
CA ASN A 17 -8.38 12.72 -12.43
C ASN A 17 -7.04 12.17 -11.95
N THR A 18 -5.97 12.84 -12.34
CA THR A 18 -4.60 12.54 -11.90
C THR A 18 -4.40 12.91 -10.44
N ILE A 19 -3.86 11.97 -9.65
CA ILE A 19 -3.33 12.25 -8.31
C ILE A 19 -1.98 12.96 -8.50
N GLN A 20 -1.84 14.16 -7.98
CA GLN A 20 -0.59 14.92 -8.10
C GLN A 20 0.49 14.41 -7.15
N ALA A 21 1.72 14.85 -7.37
CA ALA A 21 2.84 14.50 -6.49
C ALA A 21 2.55 14.86 -5.01
N ASN A 22 2.97 14.00 -4.10
CA ASN A 22 2.79 14.12 -2.65
C ASN A 22 1.33 14.10 -2.15
N GLN A 23 0.40 13.64 -2.97
CA GLN A 23 -1.01 13.52 -2.58
C GLN A 23 -1.43 12.09 -2.22
N LEU A 24 -0.55 11.12 -2.37
CA LEU A 24 -0.78 9.73 -2.00
C LEU A 24 0.37 9.24 -1.12
N THR A 25 0.04 8.77 0.06
CA THR A 25 1.01 8.14 0.97
C THR A 25 0.47 6.81 1.50
N LEU A 26 1.36 5.90 1.79
CA LEU A 26 1.08 4.65 2.51
C LEU A 26 2.02 4.56 3.70
N SER A 27 1.46 4.39 4.87
CA SER A 27 2.20 4.18 6.10
C SER A 27 1.78 2.90 6.81
N ALA A 28 2.58 2.44 7.76
CA ALA A 28 2.34 1.23 8.51
C ALA A 28 2.81 1.34 9.95
N ARG A 29 2.12 0.63 10.82
CA ARG A 29 2.58 0.26 12.15
C ARG A 29 2.51 -1.25 12.26
N ARG A 30 3.68 -1.92 12.15
CA ARG A 30 3.80 -3.37 12.06
C ARG A 30 4.04 -3.97 13.45
N TRP A 31 3.83 -5.28 13.56
CA TRP A 31 4.02 -6.02 14.81
C TRP A 31 4.69 -7.38 14.59
N LYS A 32 5.35 -7.85 15.62
CA LYS A 32 5.97 -9.19 15.73
C LYS A 32 5.83 -9.72 17.15
N PHE A 33 6.22 -10.95 17.36
CA PHE A 33 6.45 -11.43 18.71
C PHE A 33 7.88 -11.09 19.18
N ASN A 34 8.00 -10.62 20.39
CA ASN A 34 9.30 -10.46 21.04
C ASN A 34 9.83 -11.81 21.55
N THR A 35 11.02 -11.80 22.15
CA THR A 35 11.67 -13.02 22.68
C THR A 35 10.91 -13.70 23.82
N SER A 36 10.00 -13.01 24.49
CA SER A 36 9.13 -13.56 25.53
C SER A 36 7.78 -14.04 24.99
N GLY A 37 7.55 -13.96 23.68
CA GLY A 37 6.30 -14.36 23.04
C GLY A 37 5.17 -13.34 23.13
N ALA A 38 5.43 -12.13 23.60
CA ALA A 38 4.46 -11.04 23.62
C ALA A 38 4.46 -10.28 22.31
N ILE A 39 3.30 -9.71 21.95
CA ILE A 39 3.19 -8.86 20.77
C ILE A 39 3.94 -7.54 21.00
N GLU A 40 4.81 -7.21 20.08
CA GLU A 40 5.58 -5.98 20.05
C GLU A 40 5.26 -5.22 18.76
N PHE A 41 4.81 -3.97 18.90
CA PHE A 41 4.56 -3.08 17.79
C PHE A 41 5.78 -2.20 17.50
N GLU A 42 5.92 -1.76 16.26
CA GLU A 42 6.84 -0.66 15.93
C GLU A 42 6.56 0.54 16.84
N SER A 43 7.61 1.17 17.33
CA SER A 43 7.51 2.33 18.25
C SER A 43 6.83 3.54 17.61
N SER A 44 6.94 3.65 16.29
CA SER A 44 6.36 4.72 15.48
C SER A 44 5.81 4.17 14.18
N GLU A 45 4.95 4.94 13.55
CA GLU A 45 4.49 4.69 12.19
C GLU A 45 5.65 4.86 11.20
N THR A 46 5.73 3.94 10.24
CA THR A 46 6.74 3.95 9.18
C THR A 46 6.08 4.35 7.86
N LEU A 47 6.60 5.38 7.22
CA LEU A 47 6.20 5.75 5.87
C LEU A 47 6.78 4.74 4.88
N LEU A 48 5.91 3.97 4.22
CA LEU A 48 6.29 2.96 3.23
C LEU A 48 6.34 3.52 1.81
N HIS A 49 5.52 4.52 1.51
CA HIS A 49 5.44 5.14 0.20
C HIS A 49 5.01 6.59 0.28
N ASN A 50 5.67 7.42 -0.49
CA ASN A 50 5.21 8.76 -0.82
C ASN A 50 5.24 8.91 -2.34
N GLN A 51 4.10 9.19 -2.93
CA GLN A 51 3.98 9.40 -4.37
C GLN A 51 4.69 10.70 -4.78
N ILE A 52 5.80 10.56 -5.49
CA ILE A 52 6.64 11.71 -5.89
C ILE A 52 6.38 12.22 -7.31
N ALA A 53 5.66 11.47 -8.12
CA ALA A 53 5.29 11.83 -9.49
C ALA A 53 3.78 11.76 -9.67
N PRO A 54 3.19 12.53 -10.60
CA PRO A 54 1.76 12.43 -10.88
C PRO A 54 1.35 11.01 -11.28
N LEU A 55 0.23 10.53 -10.73
CA LEU A 55 -0.37 9.23 -11.03
C LEU A 55 -1.66 9.43 -11.82
N ALA A 56 -1.61 9.13 -13.10
CA ALA A 56 -2.74 9.30 -14.01
C ALA A 56 -3.92 8.38 -13.65
N ASN A 57 -5.11 8.72 -14.13
CA ASN A 57 -6.27 7.83 -14.02
C ASN A 57 -5.97 6.45 -14.64
N ASN A 58 -6.41 5.40 -13.99
CA ASN A 58 -6.15 3.99 -14.30
C ASN A 58 -4.68 3.55 -14.24
N ALA A 59 -3.77 4.44 -13.85
CA ALA A 59 -2.37 4.08 -13.66
C ALA A 59 -2.12 3.42 -12.30
N PHE A 60 -1.02 2.68 -12.23
CA PHE A 60 -0.56 1.98 -11.03
C PHE A 60 0.72 2.62 -10.51
N VAL A 61 0.92 2.53 -9.21
CA VAL A 61 2.19 2.82 -8.54
C VAL A 61 2.47 1.73 -7.50
N ALA A 62 3.70 1.26 -7.47
CA ALA A 62 4.15 0.30 -6.48
C ALA A 62 5.03 0.98 -5.43
N THR A 63 4.95 0.53 -4.19
CA THR A 63 5.99 0.81 -3.21
C THR A 63 7.30 0.14 -3.64
N THR A 64 8.41 0.62 -3.16
CA THR A 64 9.66 -0.17 -3.20
C THR A 64 9.40 -1.51 -2.49
N GLY A 65 10.00 -2.57 -2.99
CA GLY A 65 9.94 -3.88 -2.33
C GLY A 65 10.47 -3.80 -0.90
N ILE A 66 9.73 -4.37 0.04
CA ILE A 66 10.05 -4.32 1.46
C ILE A 66 10.64 -5.68 1.85
N ASP A 67 11.90 -5.66 2.28
CA ASP A 67 12.55 -6.84 2.87
C ASP A 67 12.23 -6.90 4.37
N ASN A 68 11.45 -7.88 4.75
CA ASN A 68 11.05 -8.16 6.13
C ASN A 68 11.92 -9.24 6.80
N SER A 69 12.95 -9.74 6.12
CA SER A 69 13.73 -10.89 6.59
C SER A 69 14.45 -10.63 7.91
N ALA A 70 14.98 -9.42 8.10
CA ALA A 70 15.67 -9.03 9.32
C ALA A 70 14.68 -8.59 10.42
N SER A 71 13.58 -7.96 10.06
CA SER A 71 12.61 -7.40 11.00
C SER A 71 11.65 -8.44 11.53
N GLY A 72 11.26 -9.41 10.70
CA GLY A 72 10.39 -10.52 11.07
C GLY A 72 8.98 -10.11 11.49
N PHE A 73 8.46 -9.00 10.96
CA PHE A 73 7.09 -8.60 11.26
C PHE A 73 6.09 -9.61 10.68
N LEU A 74 5.08 -9.93 11.47
CA LEU A 74 4.04 -10.91 11.12
C LEU A 74 2.76 -10.26 10.59
N GLY A 75 2.52 -9.01 10.97
CA GLY A 75 1.35 -8.27 10.54
C GLY A 75 1.52 -6.78 10.74
N GLY A 76 0.46 -6.03 10.45
CA GLY A 76 0.48 -4.59 10.63
C GLY A 76 -0.88 -3.94 10.41
N ALA A 77 -1.00 -2.73 10.95
CA ALA A 77 -2.01 -1.77 10.55
C ALA A 77 -1.40 -0.84 9.51
N PHE A 78 -2.09 -0.67 8.41
CA PHE A 78 -1.67 0.11 7.26
C PHE A 78 -2.67 1.22 7.01
N GLU A 79 -2.19 2.36 6.56
CA GLU A 79 -3.04 3.50 6.29
C GLU A 79 -2.64 4.16 4.97
N ILE A 80 -3.63 4.27 4.07
CA ILE A 80 -3.50 4.98 2.81
C ILE A 80 -4.13 6.34 2.99
N TRP A 81 -3.37 7.37 2.71
CA TRP A 81 -3.83 8.76 2.64
C TRP A 81 -3.78 9.22 1.20
N CYS A 82 -4.92 9.69 0.70
CA CYS A 82 -4.99 10.36 -0.58
C CYS A 82 -5.67 11.71 -0.38
N THR A 83 -4.94 12.78 -0.64
CA THR A 83 -5.40 14.16 -0.44
C THR A 83 -5.35 14.90 -1.77
N PRO A 84 -6.26 14.57 -2.70
CA PRO A 84 -6.27 15.23 -3.99
C PRO A 84 -6.63 16.71 -3.84
N THR A 85 -5.90 17.56 -4.53
CA THR A 85 -6.18 18.99 -4.59
C THR A 85 -6.70 19.38 -5.97
N GLY A 86 -7.89 19.96 -5.98
CA GLY A 86 -8.49 20.55 -7.16
C GLY A 86 -9.24 19.57 -8.07
N GLY A 87 -10.38 20.02 -8.55
CA GLY A 87 -11.22 19.27 -9.49
C GLY A 87 -12.14 18.23 -8.83
N ASN A 88 -13.01 17.66 -9.61
CA ASN A 88 -13.87 16.56 -9.21
C ASN A 88 -13.06 15.27 -9.16
N MET A 89 -12.52 14.97 -8.01
CA MET A 89 -11.76 13.75 -7.75
C MET A 89 -12.68 12.72 -7.08
N SER A 90 -13.65 12.21 -7.82
CA SER A 90 -14.51 11.14 -7.32
C SER A 90 -14.08 9.79 -7.88
N GLY A 91 -14.19 8.75 -7.08
CA GLY A 91 -13.84 7.40 -7.50
C GLY A 91 -13.19 6.59 -6.40
N THR A 92 -12.37 5.64 -6.79
CA THR A 92 -11.71 4.74 -5.86
C THR A 92 -10.21 4.68 -6.07
N LEU A 93 -9.50 4.44 -4.99
CA LEU A 93 -8.11 4.02 -4.98
C LEU A 93 -8.08 2.56 -4.54
N LEU A 94 -7.56 1.68 -5.36
CA LEU A 94 -7.39 0.28 -5.01
C LEU A 94 -5.98 0.05 -4.49
N CYS A 95 -5.84 -0.79 -3.46
CA CYS A 95 -4.54 -1.19 -2.95
C CYS A 95 -4.44 -2.72 -2.94
N PHE A 96 -3.39 -3.22 -3.55
CA PHE A 96 -3.07 -4.63 -3.64
C PHE A 96 -1.81 -4.94 -2.83
N TYR A 97 -1.79 -6.12 -2.23
CA TYR A 97 -0.63 -6.68 -1.57
C TYR A 97 -0.02 -7.76 -2.44
N GLU A 98 1.26 -7.67 -2.68
CA GLU A 98 2.02 -8.60 -3.50
C GLU A 98 3.21 -9.15 -2.73
N THR A 99 3.57 -10.39 -3.00
CA THR A 99 4.67 -11.08 -2.33
C THR A 99 5.73 -11.51 -3.34
N SER A 100 6.93 -11.77 -2.85
CA SER A 100 8.04 -12.24 -3.65
C SER A 100 8.68 -13.46 -3.00
N THR A 101 8.97 -14.46 -3.80
CA THR A 101 9.66 -15.69 -3.39
C THR A 101 11.15 -15.69 -3.76
N ASP A 102 11.59 -14.74 -4.57
CA ASP A 102 12.96 -14.63 -5.11
C ASP A 102 13.77 -13.47 -4.49
N GLY A 103 13.44 -13.10 -3.28
CA GLY A 103 14.15 -12.04 -2.55
C GLY A 103 13.77 -10.61 -2.96
N GLY A 104 12.61 -10.42 -3.56
CA GLY A 104 12.12 -9.10 -3.96
C GLY A 104 12.51 -8.70 -5.39
N THR A 105 13.00 -9.65 -6.19
CA THR A 105 13.34 -9.42 -7.60
C THR A 105 12.09 -9.39 -8.46
N THR A 106 11.19 -10.37 -8.28
CA THR A 106 9.88 -10.41 -8.90
C THR A 106 8.78 -10.51 -7.85
N PHE A 107 7.61 -10.02 -8.16
CA PHE A 107 6.45 -10.07 -7.27
C PHE A 107 5.33 -10.85 -7.95
N ASP A 108 4.45 -11.46 -7.13
CA ASP A 108 3.39 -12.38 -7.57
C ASP A 108 2.35 -11.79 -8.54
N SER A 109 2.27 -10.48 -8.62
CA SER A 109 1.60 -9.89 -9.76
C SER A 109 2.51 -10.08 -10.95
N ASP A 110 1.99 -10.65 -11.98
CA ASP A 110 2.64 -10.55 -13.27
C ASP A 110 3.08 -9.12 -13.54
N SER A 111 4.21 -9.00 -14.20
CA SER A 111 4.81 -7.71 -14.62
C SER A 111 3.86 -6.81 -15.40
N ASP A 112 2.70 -7.29 -15.67
CA ASP A 112 1.54 -6.61 -16.19
C ASP A 112 0.68 -6.16 -15.00
N LEU A 113 0.92 -4.94 -14.53
CA LEU A 113 0.05 -4.26 -13.57
C LEU A 113 -1.33 -3.99 -14.21
N SER A 114 -1.79 -4.89 -15.05
CA SER A 114 -3.07 -4.83 -15.69
C SER A 114 -4.17 -5.35 -14.77
N VAL A 115 -5.29 -4.76 -14.94
CA VAL A 115 -6.53 -5.03 -14.20
C VAL A 115 -6.79 -6.52 -14.08
N GLY A 116 -6.81 -7.03 -12.86
CA GLY A 116 -7.33 -8.36 -12.53
C GLY A 116 -6.31 -9.41 -12.14
N ASP A 117 -5.03 -9.09 -12.09
CA ASP A 117 -4.02 -10.09 -11.82
C ASP A 117 -3.58 -10.14 -10.36
N ASN A 118 -3.50 -11.27 -9.92
CA ASN A 118 -2.97 -12.03 -8.78
C ASN A 118 -2.49 -11.27 -7.52
N GLY A 119 -2.37 -9.95 -7.56
CA GLY A 119 -2.23 -9.12 -6.37
C GLY A 119 -3.49 -9.21 -5.51
N ARG A 120 -3.33 -9.49 -4.23
CA ARG A 120 -4.45 -9.53 -3.32
C ARG A 120 -4.95 -8.13 -3.03
N LEU A 121 -6.17 -7.81 -3.45
CA LEU A 121 -6.85 -6.58 -3.06
C LEU A 121 -7.01 -6.53 -1.54
N VAL A 122 -6.40 -5.55 -0.90
CA VAL A 122 -6.41 -5.39 0.57
C VAL A 122 -7.18 -4.18 1.03
N ALA A 123 -7.32 -3.16 0.18
CA ALA A 123 -8.08 -1.96 0.52
C ALA A 123 -8.71 -1.29 -0.70
N ILE A 124 -9.86 -0.70 -0.47
CA ILE A 124 -10.55 0.21 -1.41
C ILE A 124 -10.81 1.50 -0.64
N ALA A 125 -10.19 2.59 -1.05
CA ALA A 125 -10.46 3.93 -0.53
C ALA A 125 -11.38 4.66 -1.50
N THR A 126 -12.58 5.00 -1.04
CA THR A 126 -13.51 5.84 -1.80
C THR A 126 -13.22 7.31 -1.49
N ILE A 127 -13.09 8.11 -2.52
CA ILE A 127 -12.82 9.54 -2.42
C ILE A 127 -13.99 10.29 -3.03
N ASP A 128 -14.60 11.16 -2.25
CA ASP A 128 -15.64 12.07 -2.70
C ASP A 128 -15.03 13.35 -3.28
N THR A 129 -15.83 14.08 -4.02
CA THR A 129 -15.49 15.21 -4.89
C THR A 129 -14.56 16.28 -4.33
N VAL A 130 -14.47 16.41 -3.01
CA VAL A 130 -13.53 17.32 -2.33
C VAL A 130 -13.20 16.70 -0.97
N GLY A 131 -12.00 16.22 -0.79
CA GLY A 131 -11.63 15.74 0.52
C GLY A 131 -10.44 14.79 0.56
N THR A 132 -10.00 14.52 1.77
CA THR A 132 -8.99 13.52 2.06
C THR A 132 -9.64 12.15 2.13
N GLY A 133 -9.25 11.25 1.25
CA GLY A 133 -9.57 9.83 1.37
C GLY A 133 -8.54 9.15 2.28
N VAL A 134 -9.02 8.59 3.38
CA VAL A 134 -8.19 7.79 4.28
C VAL A 134 -8.77 6.39 4.37
N LYS A 135 -7.93 5.39 4.23
CA LYS A 135 -8.31 3.99 4.41
C LYS A 135 -7.29 3.26 5.26
N SER A 136 -7.77 2.77 6.41
CA SER A 136 -7.00 1.86 7.25
C SER A 136 -7.37 0.41 6.96
N PHE A 137 -6.38 -0.47 6.92
CA PHE A 137 -6.57 -1.90 6.77
C PHE A 137 -5.52 -2.68 7.57
N ARG A 138 -5.77 -3.97 7.76
CA ARG A 138 -4.86 -4.84 8.53
C ARG A 138 -4.46 -6.06 7.72
N ILE A 139 -3.22 -6.47 7.92
CA ILE A 139 -2.68 -7.75 7.49
C ILE A 139 -2.24 -8.50 8.76
N ASN A 140 -2.81 -9.67 8.95
CA ASN A 140 -2.55 -10.55 10.11
C ASN A 140 -2.09 -11.92 9.64
#